data_fd03b81fe929359a6619ef732017f03b
#
_entry.id   fd03b81fe929359a6619ef732017f03b
#
_cell.length_a   1.000
_cell.length_b   1.000
_cell.length_c   1.000
_cell.angle_alpha   90.00
_cell.angle_beta   90.00
_cell.angle_gamma   90.00
#
_symmetry.space_group_name_H-M   'P 1'
#
loop_
_entity.id
_entity.type
_entity.pdbx_description
1 polymer ?
#
loop_
_entity_poly.entity_id
_entity_poly.type
_entity_poly.pdbx_seq_one_letter_code
_entity_poly.pdbx_strand_id
1 'polypeptide(L)'
;MLAAAIASFASNLPGWLLAFGMWFLIWTPLVALLEYATHRWIMHMANRLLDPRLDQLKAHVTHHRGSNDDEFVNMPLKNCLLLSSPFLLLLLGGGLLAGSPTSVIIPAAAFLTWSFVYTYLWTVIHRAIHGVEQNWFRRIGPAFRFFRNHHLRHHVHAHGNYGTVFPLTDYVFFTWLGGDVRPRRIVMRRRSKTKRARA
;
A
#
# COMPACT_ATOMS: atom_id res chain seq x y z
N MET A 1 33.08 -16.99 19.88
CA MET A 1 32.68 -16.19 18.69
C MET A 1 31.25 -15.64 18.80
N LEU A 2 30.21 -16.45 19.04
CA LEU A 2 28.83 -15.98 19.12
C LEU A 2 28.61 -14.92 20.23
N ALA A 3 29.13 -15.15 21.44
CA ALA A 3 28.99 -14.21 22.56
C ALA A 3 29.64 -12.85 22.29
N ALA A 4 30.81 -12.82 21.63
CA ALA A 4 31.47 -11.58 21.24
C ALA A 4 30.69 -10.82 20.16
N ALA A 5 30.06 -11.53 19.21
CA ALA A 5 29.20 -10.94 18.20
C ALA A 5 27.92 -10.35 18.83
N ILE A 6 27.31 -11.04 19.78
CA ILE A 6 26.14 -10.55 20.52
C ILE A 6 26.50 -9.30 21.34
N ALA A 7 27.63 -9.30 22.04
CA ALA A 7 28.07 -8.14 22.82
C ALA A 7 28.36 -6.93 21.93
N SER A 8 29.02 -7.12 20.78
CA SER A 8 29.27 -6.06 19.80
C SER A 8 27.98 -5.53 19.18
N PHE A 9 27.01 -6.38 18.90
CA PHE A 9 25.68 -5.96 18.43
C PHE A 9 24.97 -5.13 19.50
N ALA A 10 24.94 -5.61 20.75
CA ALA A 10 24.25 -4.92 21.85
C ALA A 10 24.84 -3.54 22.13
N SER A 11 26.18 -3.40 22.10
CA SER A 11 26.85 -2.10 22.32
C SER A 11 26.59 -1.09 21.22
N ASN A 12 26.31 -1.54 19.98
CA ASN A 12 26.03 -0.67 18.84
C ASN A 12 24.52 -0.52 18.54
N LEU A 13 23.64 -1.16 19.33
CA LEU A 13 22.18 -1.16 19.10
C LEU A 13 21.58 0.23 18.90
N PRO A 14 21.93 1.29 19.67
CA PRO A 14 21.43 2.64 19.44
C PRO A 14 21.77 3.17 18.05
N GLY A 15 23.00 2.92 17.59
CA GLY A 15 23.44 3.31 16.24
C GLY A 15 22.70 2.57 15.12
N TRP A 16 22.47 1.28 15.29
CA TRP A 16 21.71 0.48 14.33
C TRP A 16 20.25 0.93 14.25
N LEU A 17 19.60 1.22 15.39
CA LEU A 17 18.23 1.72 15.43
C LEU A 17 18.12 3.09 14.75
N LEU A 18 19.06 3.98 15.00
CA LEU A 18 19.11 5.28 14.34
C LEU A 18 19.27 5.12 12.82
N ALA A 19 20.22 4.30 12.38
CA ALA A 19 20.44 4.03 10.95
C ALA A 19 19.20 3.42 10.29
N PHE A 20 18.54 2.45 10.95
CA PHE A 20 17.29 1.88 10.48
C PHE A 20 16.19 2.94 10.34
N GLY A 21 15.99 3.77 11.37
CA GLY A 21 15.00 4.85 11.33
C GLY A 21 15.27 5.85 10.20
N MET A 22 16.54 6.21 9.99
CA MET A 22 16.95 7.09 8.88
C MET A 22 16.61 6.44 7.52
N TRP A 23 16.97 5.18 7.31
CA TRP A 23 16.65 4.48 6.07
C TRP A 23 15.14 4.28 5.88
N PHE A 24 14.41 4.04 6.94
CA PHE A 24 12.95 3.96 6.88
C PHE A 24 12.32 5.27 6.36
N LEU A 25 12.84 6.42 6.83
CA LEU A 25 12.41 7.73 6.35
C LEU A 25 12.85 7.99 4.89
N ILE A 26 14.09 7.60 4.54
CA ILE A 26 14.61 7.75 3.16
C ILE A 26 13.77 6.94 2.17
N TRP A 27 13.31 5.74 2.53
CA TRP A 27 12.46 4.91 1.67
C TRP A 27 11.01 5.40 1.56
N THR A 28 10.54 6.25 2.48
CA THR A 28 9.17 6.75 2.47
C THR A 28 8.75 7.38 1.14
N PRO A 29 9.50 8.33 0.54
CA PRO A 29 9.14 8.89 -0.76
C PRO A 29 9.16 7.85 -1.88
N LEU A 30 10.06 6.87 -1.86
CA LEU A 30 10.07 5.80 -2.85
C LEU A 30 8.80 4.93 -2.74
N VAL A 31 8.41 4.54 -1.53
CA VAL A 31 7.19 3.75 -1.31
C VAL A 31 5.94 4.53 -1.75
N ALA A 32 5.90 5.84 -1.49
CA ALA A 32 4.82 6.71 -1.95
C ALA A 32 4.76 6.79 -3.49
N LEU A 33 5.92 6.87 -4.16
CA LEU A 33 6.00 6.84 -5.63
C LEU A 33 5.59 5.48 -6.19
N LEU A 34 5.98 4.38 -5.54
CA LEU A 34 5.58 3.02 -5.94
C LEU A 34 4.07 2.82 -5.81
N GLU A 35 3.45 3.32 -4.73
CA GLU A 35 1.99 3.32 -4.60
C GLU A 35 1.35 4.04 -5.78
N TYR A 36 1.76 5.29 -6.00
CA TYR A 36 1.21 6.12 -7.07
C TYR A 36 1.38 5.49 -8.45
N ALA A 37 2.59 5.01 -8.76
CA ALA A 37 2.90 4.41 -10.04
C ALA A 37 2.11 3.11 -10.27
N THR A 38 2.05 2.26 -9.25
CA THR A 38 1.30 0.99 -9.30
C THR A 38 -0.19 1.27 -9.49
N HIS A 39 -0.76 2.17 -8.71
CA HIS A 39 -2.17 2.48 -8.80
C HIS A 39 -2.52 3.11 -10.15
N ARG A 40 -1.81 4.15 -10.56
CA ARG A 40 -2.09 4.88 -11.80
C ARG A 40 -1.82 4.04 -13.05
N TRP A 41 -0.64 3.43 -13.13
CA TRP A 41 -0.21 2.80 -14.38
C TRP A 41 -0.49 1.30 -14.43
N ILE A 42 -0.26 0.58 -13.35
CA ILE A 42 -0.50 -0.87 -13.36
C ILE A 42 -1.98 -1.18 -13.18
N MET A 43 -2.63 -0.62 -12.16
CA MET A 43 -4.02 -0.95 -11.87
C MET A 43 -5.04 -0.31 -12.83
N HIS A 44 -4.77 0.89 -13.36
CA HIS A 44 -5.68 1.58 -14.28
C HIS A 44 -5.31 1.49 -15.75
N MET A 45 -4.05 1.73 -16.12
CA MET A 45 -3.65 1.79 -17.53
C MET A 45 -3.32 0.43 -18.11
N ALA A 46 -2.54 -0.37 -17.40
CA ALA A 46 -2.12 -1.69 -17.88
C ALA A 46 -3.29 -2.67 -17.99
N ASN A 47 -4.39 -2.41 -17.29
CA ASN A 47 -5.63 -3.17 -17.43
C ASN A 47 -6.21 -3.19 -18.86
N ARG A 48 -5.78 -2.24 -19.71
CA ARG A 48 -6.12 -2.20 -21.13
C ARG A 48 -5.14 -2.97 -22.02
N LEU A 49 -3.94 -3.26 -21.50
CA LEU A 49 -2.80 -3.78 -22.27
C LEU A 49 -2.37 -5.17 -21.78
N LEU A 50 -2.62 -5.51 -20.53
CA LEU A 50 -2.20 -6.77 -19.94
C LEU A 50 -3.30 -7.82 -19.98
N ASP A 51 -2.87 -9.08 -19.96
CA ASP A 51 -3.76 -10.23 -19.96
C ASP A 51 -4.84 -10.12 -18.87
N PRO A 52 -6.14 -10.21 -19.25
CA PRO A 52 -7.26 -10.19 -18.31
C PRO A 52 -7.24 -11.35 -17.29
N ARG A 53 -6.29 -12.28 -17.41
CA ARG A 53 -6.06 -13.38 -16.45
C ARG A 53 -5.32 -12.94 -15.18
N LEU A 54 -4.79 -11.73 -15.13
CA LEU A 54 -4.21 -11.20 -13.89
C LEU A 54 -5.34 -10.82 -12.92
N ASP A 55 -5.65 -11.73 -12.01
CA ASP A 55 -6.77 -11.62 -11.06
C ASP A 55 -6.82 -10.31 -10.27
N GLN A 56 -5.67 -9.71 -10.03
CA GLN A 56 -5.56 -8.47 -9.28
C GLN A 56 -5.99 -7.23 -10.06
N LEU A 57 -5.77 -7.21 -11.37
CA LEU A 57 -6.28 -6.14 -12.23
C LEU A 57 -7.80 -6.22 -12.32
N LYS A 58 -8.34 -7.45 -12.40
CA LYS A 58 -9.80 -7.68 -12.33
C LYS A 58 -10.36 -7.26 -10.98
N ALA A 59 -9.67 -7.57 -9.89
CA ALA A 59 -10.07 -7.20 -8.54
C ALA A 59 -10.23 -5.69 -8.41
N HIS A 60 -9.25 -4.92 -8.87
CA HIS A 60 -9.28 -3.46 -8.80
C HIS A 60 -10.43 -2.87 -9.65
N VAL A 61 -10.62 -3.33 -10.89
CA VAL A 61 -11.74 -2.89 -11.74
C VAL A 61 -13.09 -3.28 -11.15
N THR A 62 -13.20 -4.47 -10.58
CA THR A 62 -14.43 -4.95 -9.92
C THR A 62 -14.73 -4.12 -8.68
N HIS A 63 -13.69 -3.75 -7.92
CA HIS A 63 -13.78 -2.85 -6.79
C HIS A 63 -14.34 -1.47 -7.20
N HIS A 64 -13.81 -0.85 -8.27
CA HIS A 64 -14.33 0.40 -8.81
C HIS A 64 -15.78 0.31 -9.30
N ARG A 65 -16.26 -0.86 -9.67
CA ARG A 65 -17.65 -1.11 -10.06
C ARG A 65 -18.61 -1.32 -8.88
N GLY A 66 -18.13 -1.10 -7.66
CA GLY A 66 -18.94 -1.12 -6.44
C GLY A 66 -18.94 -2.44 -5.68
N SER A 67 -17.98 -3.33 -5.92
CA SER A 67 -17.78 -4.50 -5.06
C SER A 67 -17.02 -4.09 -3.80
N ASN A 68 -17.68 -4.26 -2.65
CA ASN A 68 -17.08 -4.05 -1.32
C ASN A 68 -16.76 -5.38 -0.63
N ASP A 69 -16.57 -6.44 -1.41
CA ASP A 69 -16.17 -7.73 -0.86
C ASP A 69 -14.77 -7.61 -0.24
N ASP A 70 -14.54 -8.29 0.88
CA ASP A 70 -13.30 -8.24 1.65
C ASP A 70 -12.06 -8.51 0.78
N GLU A 71 -12.21 -9.37 -0.22
CA GLU A 71 -11.17 -9.75 -1.16
C GLU A 71 -10.63 -8.56 -1.98
N PHE A 72 -11.48 -7.59 -2.30
CA PHE A 72 -11.14 -6.46 -3.18
C PHE A 72 -10.68 -5.20 -2.42
N VAL A 73 -10.86 -5.17 -1.11
CA VAL A 73 -10.45 -4.04 -0.25
C VAL A 73 -9.21 -4.33 0.58
N ASN A 74 -8.60 -5.50 0.42
CA ASN A 74 -7.36 -5.88 1.08
C ASN A 74 -6.17 -5.76 0.12
N MET A 75 -5.01 -5.37 0.66
CA MET A 75 -3.74 -5.48 -0.05
C MET A 75 -3.04 -6.76 0.40
N PRO A 76 -2.99 -7.82 -0.43
CA PRO A 76 -2.27 -9.03 -0.06
C PRO A 76 -0.77 -8.76 0.07
N LEU A 77 -0.16 -9.24 1.16
CA LEU A 77 1.27 -9.07 1.41
C LEU A 77 2.13 -9.60 0.24
N LYS A 78 1.72 -10.72 -0.36
CA LYS A 78 2.42 -11.30 -1.54
C LYS A 78 2.60 -10.29 -2.67
N ASN A 79 1.64 -9.36 -2.85
CA ASN A 79 1.70 -8.35 -3.91
C ASN A 79 2.69 -7.25 -3.58
N CYS A 80 2.71 -6.80 -2.32
CA CYS A 80 3.72 -5.85 -1.86
C CYS A 80 5.12 -6.45 -1.95
N LEU A 81 5.30 -7.70 -1.56
CA LEU A 81 6.59 -8.39 -1.67
C LEU A 81 7.02 -8.57 -3.12
N LEU A 82 6.10 -8.93 -4.02
CA LEU A 82 6.39 -9.04 -5.44
C LEU A 82 6.82 -7.70 -6.04
N LEU A 83 6.13 -6.61 -5.73
CA LEU A 83 6.48 -5.27 -6.19
C LEU A 83 7.79 -4.75 -5.57
N SER A 84 8.10 -5.15 -4.34
CA SER A 84 9.32 -4.77 -3.62
C SER A 84 10.55 -5.59 -4.05
N SER A 85 10.34 -6.80 -4.56
CA SER A 85 11.43 -7.75 -4.85
C SER A 85 12.48 -7.23 -5.84
N PRO A 86 12.15 -6.52 -6.94
CA PRO A 86 13.18 -6.00 -7.85
C PRO A 86 14.11 -5.00 -7.15
N PHE A 87 13.57 -4.14 -6.29
CA PHE A 87 14.36 -3.17 -5.53
C PHE A 87 15.25 -3.83 -4.48
N LEU A 88 14.73 -4.84 -3.78
CA LEU A 88 15.53 -5.62 -2.83
C LEU A 88 16.66 -6.37 -3.55
N LEU A 89 16.38 -6.98 -4.68
CA LEU A 89 17.38 -7.69 -5.47
C LEU A 89 18.47 -6.74 -6.01
N LEU A 90 18.09 -5.56 -6.51
CA LEU A 90 19.04 -4.54 -6.95
C LEU A 90 19.91 -4.03 -5.79
N LEU A 91 19.31 -3.79 -4.63
CA LEU A 91 20.03 -3.33 -3.45
C LEU A 91 21.03 -4.36 -2.94
N LEU A 92 20.58 -5.61 -2.77
CA LEU A 92 21.43 -6.71 -2.30
C LEU A 92 22.51 -7.09 -3.34
N GLY A 93 22.12 -7.18 -4.61
CA GLY A 93 23.05 -7.43 -5.72
C GLY A 93 24.10 -6.32 -5.85
N GLY A 94 23.71 -5.06 -5.75
CA GLY A 94 24.63 -3.93 -5.74
C GLY A 94 25.63 -3.99 -4.59
N GLY A 95 25.16 -4.35 -3.38
CA GLY A 95 26.04 -4.56 -2.22
C GLY A 95 27.06 -5.69 -2.41
N LEU A 96 26.62 -6.79 -3.02
CA LEU A 96 27.52 -7.92 -3.36
C LEU A 96 28.57 -7.49 -4.38
N LEU A 97 28.17 -6.85 -5.47
CA LEU A 97 29.06 -6.39 -6.52
C LEU A 97 30.07 -5.34 -6.03
N ALA A 98 29.66 -4.49 -5.08
CA ALA A 98 30.53 -3.51 -4.45
C ALA A 98 31.46 -4.10 -3.37
N GLY A 99 31.42 -5.41 -3.12
CA GLY A 99 32.21 -6.07 -2.08
C GLY A 99 31.81 -5.67 -0.65
N SER A 100 30.63 -5.09 -0.46
CA SER A 100 30.15 -4.57 0.83
C SER A 100 28.73 -5.06 1.14
N PRO A 101 28.48 -6.37 1.18
CA PRO A 101 27.13 -6.90 1.37
C PRO A 101 26.50 -6.48 2.71
N THR A 102 27.31 -6.26 3.76
CA THR A 102 26.85 -5.83 5.07
C THR A 102 26.29 -4.42 5.09
N SER A 103 26.77 -3.54 4.21
CA SER A 103 26.33 -2.14 4.12
C SER A 103 24.87 -1.98 3.70
N VAL A 104 24.29 -2.98 3.02
CA VAL A 104 22.92 -2.94 2.50
C VAL A 104 21.92 -3.66 3.40
N ILE A 105 22.34 -4.33 4.47
CA ILE A 105 21.45 -5.09 5.37
C ILE A 105 20.40 -4.18 6.02
N ILE A 106 20.84 -3.06 6.61
CA ILE A 106 19.94 -2.11 7.28
C ILE A 106 18.97 -1.45 6.27
N PRO A 107 19.47 -0.88 5.15
CA PRO A 107 18.59 -0.36 4.09
C PRO A 107 17.56 -1.40 3.61
N ALA A 108 17.98 -2.63 3.36
CA ALA A 108 17.09 -3.71 2.90
C ALA A 108 16.05 -4.07 3.97
N ALA A 109 16.45 -4.19 5.22
CA ALA A 109 15.54 -4.46 6.34
C ALA A 109 14.52 -3.33 6.52
N ALA A 110 14.94 -2.06 6.42
CA ALA A 110 14.06 -0.92 6.50
C ALA A 110 13.07 -0.88 5.33
N PHE A 111 13.50 -1.18 4.10
CA PHE A 111 12.62 -1.26 2.94
C PHE A 111 11.62 -2.42 3.03
N LEU A 112 12.07 -3.59 3.48
CA LEU A 112 11.20 -4.74 3.72
C LEU A 112 10.16 -4.42 4.80
N THR A 113 10.55 -3.74 5.86
CA THR A 113 9.62 -3.30 6.92
C THR A 113 8.56 -2.37 6.35
N TRP A 114 8.92 -1.46 5.43
CA TRP A 114 7.94 -0.65 4.73
C TRP A 114 6.92 -1.48 3.96
N SER A 115 7.30 -2.60 3.36
CA SER A 115 6.35 -3.48 2.64
C SER A 115 5.26 -4.02 3.56
N PHE A 116 5.62 -4.38 4.80
CA PHE A 116 4.65 -4.81 5.83
C PHE A 116 3.79 -3.65 6.33
N VAL A 117 4.42 -2.53 6.67
CA VAL A 117 3.73 -1.33 7.17
C VAL A 117 2.74 -0.81 6.11
N TYR A 118 3.17 -0.74 4.86
CA TYR A 118 2.33 -0.30 3.75
C TYR A 118 1.12 -1.22 3.55
N THR A 119 1.34 -2.54 3.52
CA THR A 119 0.25 -3.53 3.39
C THR A 119 -0.79 -3.36 4.49
N TYR A 120 -0.32 -3.20 5.73
CA TYR A 120 -1.19 -2.97 6.88
C TYR A 120 -1.96 -1.65 6.76
N LEU A 121 -1.26 -0.54 6.54
CA LEU A 121 -1.89 0.78 6.44
C LEU A 121 -2.88 0.84 5.30
N TRP A 122 -2.50 0.35 4.10
CA TRP A 122 -3.39 0.32 2.95
C TRP A 122 -4.68 -0.44 3.27
N THR A 123 -4.56 -1.63 3.84
CA THR A 123 -5.71 -2.46 4.19
C THR A 123 -6.61 -1.78 5.23
N VAL A 124 -6.03 -1.25 6.32
CA VAL A 124 -6.77 -0.60 7.40
C VAL A 124 -7.50 0.66 6.90
N ILE A 125 -6.79 1.50 6.16
CA ILE A 125 -7.34 2.75 5.60
C ILE A 125 -8.46 2.43 4.61
N HIS A 126 -8.20 1.54 3.66
CA HIS A 126 -9.11 1.20 2.58
C HIS A 126 -10.41 0.54 3.09
N ARG A 127 -10.29 -0.43 4.02
CA ARG A 127 -11.45 -1.07 4.68
C ARG A 127 -12.30 -0.05 5.46
N ALA A 128 -11.64 0.88 6.16
CA ALA A 128 -12.34 1.95 6.88
C ALA A 128 -13.10 2.88 5.93
N ILE A 129 -12.48 3.28 4.82
CA ILE A 129 -13.08 4.18 3.81
C ILE A 129 -14.33 3.54 3.19
N HIS A 130 -14.25 2.27 2.81
CA HIS A 130 -15.36 1.52 2.23
C HIS A 130 -16.42 1.05 3.23
N GLY A 131 -16.20 1.29 4.52
CA GLY A 131 -17.14 0.93 5.57
C GLY A 131 -17.24 -0.57 5.85
N VAL A 132 -16.27 -1.36 5.35
CA VAL A 132 -16.17 -2.79 5.58
C VAL A 132 -15.83 -3.07 7.04
N GLU A 133 -15.05 -2.18 7.66
CA GLU A 133 -14.60 -2.33 9.04
C GLU A 133 -14.64 -1.03 9.82
N GLN A 134 -15.01 -1.14 11.11
CA GLN A 134 -14.99 -0.04 12.09
C GLN A 134 -13.68 -0.09 12.88
N ASN A 135 -12.54 0.22 12.20
CA ASN A 135 -11.23 0.16 12.82
C ASN A 135 -10.78 1.51 13.43
N TRP A 136 -9.58 1.53 14.01
CA TRP A 136 -9.01 2.70 14.69
C TRP A 136 -8.87 3.93 13.77
N PHE A 137 -8.63 3.73 12.46
CA PHE A 137 -8.44 4.82 11.52
C PHE A 137 -9.67 5.73 11.41
N ARG A 138 -10.89 5.19 11.57
CA ARG A 138 -12.11 6.00 11.58
C ARG A 138 -12.20 6.95 12.77
N ARG A 139 -11.51 6.64 13.87
CA ARG A 139 -11.52 7.43 15.09
C ARG A 139 -10.69 8.71 15.00
N ILE A 140 -9.75 8.80 14.07
CA ILE A 140 -8.93 9.99 13.85
C ILE A 140 -9.64 11.13 13.09
N GLY A 141 -10.96 11.07 13.02
CA GLY A 141 -11.90 12.14 12.67
C GLY A 141 -11.55 12.94 11.41
N PRO A 142 -10.88 14.10 11.53
CA PRO A 142 -10.59 14.97 10.37
C PRO A 142 -9.70 14.28 9.32
N ALA A 143 -8.67 13.57 9.74
CA ALA A 143 -7.80 12.83 8.83
C ALA A 143 -8.58 11.73 8.10
N PHE A 144 -9.41 10.95 8.82
CA PHE A 144 -10.28 9.98 8.17
C PHE A 144 -11.18 10.61 7.10
N ARG A 145 -11.80 11.77 7.39
CA ARG A 145 -12.65 12.46 6.41
C ARG A 145 -11.87 12.88 5.17
N PHE A 146 -10.64 13.38 5.35
CA PHE A 146 -9.76 13.74 4.24
C PHE A 146 -9.45 12.53 3.36
N PHE A 147 -8.92 11.44 3.91
CA PHE A 147 -8.58 10.22 3.16
C PHE A 147 -9.81 9.60 2.49
N ARG A 148 -10.95 9.58 3.20
CA ARG A 148 -12.21 9.08 2.66
C ARG A 148 -12.68 9.89 1.46
N ASN A 149 -12.71 11.21 1.56
CA ASN A 149 -13.14 12.06 0.46
C ASN A 149 -12.18 11.95 -0.72
N HIS A 150 -10.87 11.89 -0.46
CA HIS A 150 -9.85 11.72 -1.47
C HIS A 150 -10.07 10.41 -2.26
N HIS A 151 -10.18 9.29 -1.58
CA HIS A 151 -10.33 7.98 -2.20
C HIS A 151 -11.71 7.77 -2.86
N LEU A 152 -12.81 8.20 -2.22
CA LEU A 152 -14.13 8.11 -2.85
C LEU A 152 -14.25 8.97 -4.12
N ARG A 153 -13.51 10.06 -4.19
CA ARG A 153 -13.42 10.86 -5.41
C ARG A 153 -12.69 10.10 -6.52
N HIS A 154 -11.65 9.34 -6.18
CA HIS A 154 -11.00 8.42 -7.09
C HIS A 154 -12.00 7.41 -7.69
N HIS A 155 -12.91 6.85 -6.90
CA HIS A 155 -13.97 5.96 -7.39
C HIS A 155 -14.94 6.64 -8.35
N VAL A 156 -15.19 7.94 -8.19
CA VAL A 156 -16.04 8.72 -9.11
C VAL A 156 -15.28 9.13 -10.37
N HIS A 157 -13.99 9.46 -10.21
CA HIS A 157 -13.12 9.99 -11.26
C HIS A 157 -11.79 9.24 -11.26
N ALA A 158 -11.74 8.09 -11.92
CA ALA A 158 -10.61 7.16 -11.92
C ALA A 158 -9.30 7.71 -12.55
N HIS A 159 -9.28 8.98 -12.95
CA HIS A 159 -8.13 9.65 -13.54
C HIS A 159 -7.37 10.58 -12.56
N GLY A 160 -7.66 10.50 -11.27
CA GLY A 160 -6.97 11.25 -10.23
C GLY A 160 -7.14 10.65 -8.85
N ASN A 161 -6.49 11.23 -7.84
CA ASN A 161 -6.52 10.81 -6.45
C ASN A 161 -6.08 9.35 -6.24
N TYR A 162 -4.92 8.99 -6.79
CA TYR A 162 -4.39 7.63 -6.78
C TYR A 162 -3.80 7.21 -5.43
N GLY A 163 -3.32 8.16 -4.60
CA GLY A 163 -2.71 7.87 -3.31
C GLY A 163 -3.75 7.44 -2.27
N THR A 164 -3.72 6.19 -1.82
CA THR A 164 -4.57 5.68 -0.74
C THR A 164 -3.91 5.90 0.62
N VAL A 165 -2.61 5.58 0.75
CA VAL A 165 -1.80 5.78 1.96
C VAL A 165 -1.07 7.12 1.88
N PHE A 166 -0.60 7.50 0.69
CA PHE A 166 0.16 8.71 0.44
C PHE A 166 -0.55 9.69 -0.50
N PRO A 167 -1.67 10.30 -0.08
CA PRO A 167 -2.46 11.21 -0.95
C PRO A 167 -1.69 12.47 -1.38
N LEU A 168 -0.58 12.81 -0.71
CA LEU A 168 0.27 13.94 -1.09
C LEU A 168 0.94 13.75 -2.45
N THR A 169 1.11 12.52 -2.93
CA THR A 169 1.65 12.25 -4.28
C THR A 169 0.75 12.84 -5.37
N ASP A 170 -0.55 12.87 -5.17
CA ASP A 170 -1.49 13.46 -6.12
C ASP A 170 -1.32 14.97 -6.27
N TYR A 171 -0.90 15.67 -5.22
CA TYR A 171 -0.55 17.09 -5.31
C TYR A 171 0.76 17.28 -6.08
N VAL A 172 1.76 16.45 -5.82
CA VAL A 172 3.06 16.51 -6.51
C VAL A 172 2.91 16.25 -8.01
N PHE A 173 2.04 15.30 -8.39
CA PHE A 173 1.81 14.93 -9.80
C PHE A 173 0.61 15.60 -10.45
N PHE A 174 0.02 16.61 -9.80
CA PHE A 174 -1.13 17.38 -10.32
C PHE A 174 -2.32 16.49 -10.70
N THR A 175 -2.52 15.38 -9.99
CA THR A 175 -3.64 14.47 -10.16
C THR A 175 -4.67 14.59 -9.03
N TRP A 176 -4.47 15.55 -8.14
CA TRP A 176 -5.42 15.82 -7.07
C TRP A 176 -6.72 16.45 -7.64
N LEU A 177 -7.83 15.84 -7.29
CA LEU A 177 -9.17 16.31 -7.63
C LEU A 177 -9.85 16.82 -6.37
N GLY A 178 -10.13 18.11 -6.30
CA GLY A 178 -10.76 18.75 -5.16
C GLY A 178 -12.29 18.65 -5.13
N GLY A 179 -12.90 19.13 -4.01
CA GLY A 179 -14.35 19.21 -3.79
C GLY A 179 -14.93 18.05 -2.94
N ASP A 180 -16.13 18.22 -2.42
CA ASP A 180 -16.81 17.19 -1.63
C ASP A 180 -17.51 16.17 -2.52
N VAL A 181 -17.24 14.90 -2.28
CA VAL A 181 -18.08 13.83 -2.80
C VAL A 181 -19.31 13.74 -1.89
N ARG A 182 -20.43 14.30 -2.33
CA ARG A 182 -21.69 13.96 -1.67
C ARG A 182 -21.88 12.46 -1.81
N PRO A 183 -22.04 11.72 -0.71
CA PRO A 183 -22.30 10.29 -0.80
C PRO A 183 -23.64 10.12 -1.53
N ARG A 184 -23.59 9.93 -2.84
CA ARG A 184 -24.68 9.20 -3.48
C ARG A 184 -24.71 7.90 -2.70
N ARG A 185 -25.85 7.55 -2.11
CA ARG A 185 -26.06 6.26 -1.48
C ARG A 185 -25.53 5.20 -2.44
N ILE A 186 -24.30 4.77 -2.20
CA ILE A 186 -23.80 3.53 -2.76
C ILE A 186 -24.64 2.52 -1.99
N VAL A 187 -25.76 2.16 -2.60
CA VAL A 187 -26.67 1.14 -2.05
C VAL A 187 -25.84 -0.12 -2.05
N MET A 188 -25.27 -0.43 -0.88
CA MET A 188 -24.65 -1.72 -0.66
C MET A 188 -25.71 -2.77 -0.95
N ARG A 189 -25.68 -3.37 -2.12
CA ARG A 189 -26.43 -4.58 -2.39
C ARG A 189 -25.80 -5.67 -1.52
N ARG A 190 -26.26 -5.76 -0.27
CA ARG A 190 -26.10 -6.97 0.52
C ARG A 190 -26.64 -8.11 -0.33
N ARG A 191 -25.77 -8.85 -1.01
CA ARG A 191 -26.13 -10.15 -1.52
C ARG A 191 -26.53 -10.98 -0.31
N SER A 192 -27.85 -11.21 -0.17
CA SER A 192 -28.36 -12.09 0.87
C SER A 192 -27.71 -13.46 0.64
N LYS A 193 -26.99 -13.94 1.66
CA LYS A 193 -26.45 -15.31 1.73
C LYS A 193 -27.55 -16.38 1.85
N THR A 194 -28.77 -16.08 1.45
CA THR A 194 -29.93 -16.97 1.54
C THR A 194 -30.27 -17.56 0.20
N LYS A 195 -29.38 -18.34 -0.42
CA LYS A 195 -29.77 -19.35 -1.45
C LYS A 195 -28.70 -20.42 -1.61
N ARG A 196 -28.23 -21.03 -0.53
CA ARG A 196 -27.51 -22.32 -0.59
C ARG A 196 -27.80 -23.20 0.64
N ALA A 197 -29.08 -23.39 0.91
CA ALA A 197 -29.51 -24.41 1.86
C ALA A 197 -30.88 -24.90 1.43
N ARG A 198 -30.99 -25.40 0.21
CA ARG A 198 -32.09 -26.29 -0.27
C ARG A 198 -31.73 -26.77 -1.69
N ALA A 199 -30.91 -27.78 -1.75
CA ALA A 199 -30.91 -28.81 -2.80
C ALA A 199 -30.09 -29.99 -2.28
#